data_4fb0f2a0dc65c8951eebd8e19638642b
#
_entry.id   4fb0f2a0dc65c8951eebd8e19638642b
#
_cell.length_a   1.000
_cell.length_b   1.000
_cell.length_c   1.000
_cell.angle_alpha   90.00
_cell.angle_beta   90.00
_cell.angle_gamma   90.00
#
_symmetry.space_group_name_H-M   'P 1'
#
loop_
_entity.id
_entity.type
_entity.pdbx_description
1 polymer ?
#
loop_
_entity_poly.entity_id
_entity_poly.type
_entity_poly.pdbx_seq_one_letter_code
_entity_poly.pdbx_strand_id
1 'polypeptide(L)'
;GLTIDYGNKLGKTIIFAKNHTHAEKILAVFNQEYPHLPGFAKVIDNYMTYAQSAIDEFSDPEKMPQIAISVDMLDTGIDVPEVLNLVFFKKVLSKAKFWQMIGRGTRLCPGLLDGKDKDKFYIFDFCGNFEFFRMNKGRPTANMIALQGAIFHLKAQIAFKLQDLAYQTTDLIAFRKTLVEDMVRKVRELNKENFAVRQHLKY
;
A
#
# COMPACT_ATOMS: atom_id res chain seq x y z
N GLY A 1 4.87 20.43 -1.93
CA GLY A 1 5.39 19.33 -1.12
C GLY A 1 6.02 19.84 0.17
N LEU A 2 6.45 18.93 1.04
CA LEU A 2 7.25 19.27 2.19
C LEU A 2 8.65 19.71 1.75
N THR A 3 9.16 20.70 2.43
CA THR A 3 10.49 21.29 2.22
C THR A 3 11.37 21.07 3.44
N ILE A 4 12.65 21.21 3.24
CA ILE A 4 13.72 21.24 4.26
C ILE A 4 14.50 22.54 4.13
N ASP A 5 15.52 22.76 4.96
CA ASP A 5 16.35 23.95 4.91
C ASP A 5 15.51 25.24 4.97
N TYR A 6 14.65 25.31 6.01
CA TYR A 6 13.75 26.47 6.27
C TYR A 6 12.88 26.85 5.06
N GLY A 7 12.50 25.85 4.25
CA GLY A 7 11.66 26.05 3.07
C GLY A 7 12.43 26.26 1.76
N ASN A 8 13.75 26.35 1.79
CA ASN A 8 14.57 26.64 0.62
C ASN A 8 14.75 25.45 -0.33
N LYS A 9 14.65 24.20 0.19
CA LYS A 9 14.87 22.99 -0.58
C LYS A 9 13.65 22.08 -0.51
N LEU A 10 13.14 21.61 -1.67
CA LEU A 10 12.12 20.55 -1.71
C LEU A 10 12.69 19.28 -1.06
N GLY A 11 11.94 18.64 -0.19
CA GLY A 11 12.33 17.33 0.35
C GLY A 11 12.40 16.26 -0.75
N LYS A 12 13.23 15.23 -0.55
CA LYS A 12 13.32 14.09 -1.50
C LYS A 12 11.93 13.61 -1.87
N THR A 13 11.67 13.48 -3.15
CA THR A 13 10.34 13.23 -3.71
C THR A 13 10.39 12.02 -4.65
N ILE A 14 9.46 11.08 -4.50
CA ILE A 14 9.27 9.99 -5.46
C ILE A 14 7.96 10.23 -6.23
N ILE A 15 8.05 10.25 -7.56
CA ILE A 15 6.91 10.29 -8.46
C ILE A 15 6.74 8.91 -9.08
N PHE A 16 5.62 8.26 -8.83
CA PHE A 16 5.30 6.95 -9.40
C PHE A 16 4.60 7.11 -10.74
N ALA A 17 5.30 6.77 -11.81
CA ALA A 17 4.80 6.83 -13.18
C ALA A 17 4.25 5.46 -13.64
N LYS A 18 3.38 5.48 -14.67
CA LYS A 18 2.72 4.28 -15.20
C LYS A 18 3.67 3.36 -15.96
N ASN A 19 4.53 3.96 -16.78
CA ASN A 19 5.52 3.28 -17.63
C ASN A 19 6.65 4.26 -18.00
N HIS A 20 7.67 3.77 -18.69
CA HIS A 20 8.84 4.56 -19.11
C HIS A 20 8.46 5.82 -19.90
N THR A 21 7.67 5.69 -20.96
CA THR A 21 7.24 6.83 -21.78
C THR A 21 6.50 7.90 -20.94
N HIS A 22 5.70 7.48 -19.97
CA HIS A 22 5.04 8.41 -19.06
C HIS A 22 6.05 9.10 -18.13
N ALA A 23 7.03 8.38 -17.61
CA ALA A 23 8.09 8.95 -16.77
C ALA A 23 8.91 9.99 -17.53
N GLU A 24 9.31 9.69 -18.77
CA GLU A 24 10.02 10.64 -19.63
C GLU A 24 9.19 11.88 -19.95
N LYS A 25 7.88 11.71 -20.18
CA LYS A 25 6.99 12.84 -20.43
C LYS A 25 6.87 13.75 -19.20
N ILE A 26 6.79 13.18 -18.00
CA ILE A 26 6.80 13.95 -16.74
C ILE A 26 8.13 14.72 -16.62
N LEU A 27 9.26 14.07 -16.90
CA LEU A 27 10.57 14.71 -16.84
C LEU A 27 10.70 15.84 -17.87
N ALA A 28 10.22 15.62 -19.11
CA ALA A 28 10.26 16.63 -20.16
C ALA A 28 9.46 17.89 -19.78
N VAL A 29 8.24 17.69 -19.24
CA VAL A 29 7.40 18.81 -18.76
C VAL A 29 8.10 19.52 -17.59
N PHE A 30 8.67 18.79 -16.65
CA PHE A 30 9.41 19.38 -15.53
C PHE A 30 10.56 20.25 -16.02
N ASN A 31 11.39 19.75 -16.95
CA ASN A 31 12.53 20.51 -17.49
C ASN A 31 12.09 21.73 -18.31
N GLN A 32 10.93 21.68 -18.96
CA GLN A 32 10.35 22.81 -19.68
C GLN A 32 9.86 23.90 -18.71
N GLU A 33 9.19 23.54 -17.63
CA GLU A 33 8.65 24.47 -16.63
C GLU A 33 9.74 25.03 -15.70
N TYR A 34 10.79 24.22 -15.43
CA TYR A 34 11.88 24.57 -14.52
C TYR A 34 13.26 24.44 -15.17
N PRO A 35 13.55 25.19 -16.25
CA PRO A 35 14.82 25.07 -17.00
C PRO A 35 16.06 25.49 -16.20
N HIS A 36 15.86 26.22 -15.10
CA HIS A 36 16.91 26.65 -14.17
C HIS A 36 17.30 25.59 -13.14
N LEU A 37 16.66 24.40 -13.14
CA LEU A 37 16.91 23.29 -12.23
C LEU A 37 17.41 22.04 -12.98
N PRO A 38 18.55 22.10 -13.70
CA PRO A 38 19.05 20.94 -14.45
C PRO A 38 19.42 19.80 -13.49
N GLY A 39 18.98 18.57 -13.82
CA GLY A 39 19.28 17.38 -13.02
C GLY A 39 18.51 17.26 -11.69
N PHE A 40 17.62 18.21 -11.40
CA PHE A 40 16.82 18.19 -10.19
C PHE A 40 15.80 17.02 -10.17
N ALA A 41 15.27 16.66 -11.33
CA ALA A 41 14.44 15.48 -11.53
C ALA A 41 15.14 14.49 -12.47
N LYS A 42 15.00 13.18 -12.19
CA LYS A 42 15.59 12.10 -12.99
C LYS A 42 14.63 10.92 -13.06
N VAL A 43 14.52 10.30 -14.23
CA VAL A 43 13.82 9.00 -14.36
C VAL A 43 14.72 7.92 -13.78
N ILE A 44 14.13 7.03 -12.97
CA ILE A 44 14.82 5.87 -12.41
C ILE A 44 13.94 4.64 -12.69
N ASP A 45 14.34 3.85 -13.67
CA ASP A 45 13.63 2.64 -14.07
C ASP A 45 14.57 1.54 -14.60
N ASN A 46 13.99 0.38 -14.92
CA ASN A 46 14.72 -0.80 -15.39
C ASN A 46 15.37 -0.65 -16.79
N TYR A 47 15.03 0.41 -17.53
CA TYR A 47 15.61 0.66 -18.87
C TYR A 47 16.94 1.41 -18.79
N MET A 48 17.33 1.89 -17.62
CA MET A 48 18.60 2.60 -17.42
C MET A 48 19.77 1.61 -17.30
N THR A 49 20.83 1.88 -18.03
CA THR A 49 22.08 1.09 -17.96
C THR A 49 22.74 1.13 -16.58
N TYR A 50 22.55 2.22 -15.83
CA TYR A 50 23.14 2.46 -14.50
C TYR A 50 22.05 2.77 -13.44
N ALA A 51 20.98 1.98 -13.45
CA ALA A 51 19.84 2.20 -12.54
C ALA A 51 20.26 2.17 -11.06
N GLN A 52 21.17 1.27 -10.67
CA GLN A 52 21.67 1.19 -9.29
C GLN A 52 22.42 2.45 -8.89
N SER A 53 23.31 2.98 -9.75
CA SER A 53 24.01 4.24 -9.48
C SER A 53 23.04 5.42 -9.31
N ALA A 54 21.96 5.46 -10.10
CA ALA A 54 20.94 6.51 -9.95
C ALA A 54 20.15 6.38 -8.64
N ILE A 55 19.92 5.16 -8.16
CA ILE A 55 19.32 4.91 -6.84
C ILE A 55 20.27 5.34 -5.73
N ASP A 56 21.57 5.02 -5.84
CA ASP A 56 22.57 5.38 -4.84
C ASP A 56 22.74 6.91 -4.78
N GLU A 57 22.74 7.60 -5.93
CA GLU A 57 22.74 9.07 -6.00
C GLU A 57 21.47 9.65 -5.34
N PHE A 58 20.29 9.10 -5.63
CA PHE A 58 19.05 9.56 -5.01
C PHE A 58 19.01 9.29 -3.50
N SER A 59 19.66 8.23 -3.04
CA SER A 59 19.71 7.86 -1.62
C SER A 59 20.68 8.73 -0.81
N ASP A 60 21.56 9.48 -1.48
CA ASP A 60 22.48 10.42 -0.82
C ASP A 60 21.74 11.76 -0.58
N PRO A 61 21.61 12.24 0.69
CA PRO A 61 20.89 13.46 1.01
C PRO A 61 21.47 14.71 0.33
N GLU A 62 22.79 14.71 0.06
CA GLU A 62 23.50 15.86 -0.50
C GLU A 62 23.53 15.88 -2.04
N LYS A 63 23.18 14.74 -2.67
CA LYS A 63 23.24 14.60 -4.14
C LYS A 63 21.88 14.81 -4.83
N MET A 64 21.99 15.23 -6.08
CA MET A 64 20.85 15.16 -7.01
C MET A 64 20.65 13.71 -7.51
N PRO A 65 19.46 13.33 -7.92
CA PRO A 65 18.28 14.17 -8.08
C PRO A 65 17.54 14.40 -6.75
N GLN A 66 16.76 15.48 -6.69
CA GLN A 66 15.83 15.73 -5.60
C GLN A 66 14.47 15.05 -5.86
N ILE A 67 14.12 14.86 -7.13
CA ILE A 67 12.91 14.17 -7.57
C ILE A 67 13.32 12.92 -8.37
N ALA A 68 12.92 11.75 -7.88
CA ALA A 68 13.02 10.50 -8.61
C ALA A 68 11.67 10.16 -9.27
N ILE A 69 11.64 10.07 -10.60
CA ILE A 69 10.45 9.62 -11.35
C ILE A 69 10.62 8.14 -11.64
N SER A 70 9.86 7.28 -10.96
CA SER A 70 10.07 5.85 -10.96
C SER A 70 8.97 5.06 -11.66
N VAL A 71 9.41 4.02 -12.37
CA VAL A 71 8.54 2.97 -12.90
C VAL A 71 8.94 1.66 -12.24
N ASP A 72 8.15 1.22 -11.26
CA ASP A 72 8.27 -0.05 -10.52
C ASP A 72 9.57 -0.28 -9.70
N MET A 73 10.68 0.37 -10.01
CA MET A 73 11.97 0.14 -9.33
C MET A 73 12.01 0.65 -7.88
N LEU A 74 11.43 1.82 -7.63
CA LEU A 74 11.39 2.40 -6.29
C LEU A 74 10.17 1.95 -5.48
N ASP A 75 9.35 1.08 -6.02
CA ASP A 75 8.20 0.49 -5.33
C ASP A 75 8.67 -0.46 -4.20
N THR A 76 9.83 -1.14 -4.42
CA THR A 76 10.43 -2.10 -3.49
C THR A 76 11.95 -1.88 -3.39
N GLY A 77 12.56 -2.31 -2.30
CA GLY A 77 14.02 -2.54 -2.21
C GLY A 77 14.91 -1.33 -1.93
N ILE A 78 14.43 -0.09 -1.96
CA ILE A 78 15.24 1.08 -1.58
C ILE A 78 14.96 1.54 -0.16
N ASP A 79 15.99 2.06 0.49
CA ASP A 79 15.89 2.68 1.82
C ASP A 79 16.44 4.11 1.74
N VAL A 80 15.53 5.07 1.60
CA VAL A 80 15.83 6.51 1.55
C VAL A 80 15.00 7.20 2.63
N PRO A 81 15.53 7.35 3.85
CA PRO A 81 14.81 7.95 4.97
C PRO A 81 14.34 9.38 4.71
N GLU A 82 15.07 10.14 3.87
CA GLU A 82 14.83 11.54 3.53
C GLU A 82 13.60 11.77 2.63
N VAL A 83 12.94 10.72 2.17
CA VAL A 83 11.74 10.86 1.32
C VAL A 83 10.62 11.51 2.11
N LEU A 84 10.24 12.73 1.70
CA LEU A 84 9.17 13.53 2.32
C LEU A 84 7.91 13.63 1.46
N ASN A 85 8.00 13.37 0.16
CA ASN A 85 6.88 13.51 -0.74
C ASN A 85 6.74 12.27 -1.64
N LEU A 86 5.53 11.74 -1.71
CA LEU A 86 5.16 10.66 -2.63
C LEU A 86 4.07 11.17 -3.58
N VAL A 87 4.25 11.00 -4.87
CA VAL A 87 3.32 11.47 -5.90
C VAL A 87 2.86 10.28 -6.75
N PHE A 88 1.57 10.01 -6.75
CA PHE A 88 0.98 8.93 -7.52
C PHE A 88 0.39 9.46 -8.83
N PHE A 89 1.12 9.29 -9.93
CA PHE A 89 0.65 9.50 -11.30
C PHE A 89 0.32 8.19 -12.02
N LYS A 90 0.08 7.14 -11.26
CA LYS A 90 -0.41 5.85 -11.77
C LYS A 90 -1.51 5.29 -10.90
N LYS A 91 -2.43 4.55 -11.52
CA LYS A 91 -3.41 3.75 -10.80
C LYS A 91 -2.72 2.48 -10.30
N VAL A 92 -2.82 2.22 -9.01
CA VAL A 92 -2.29 1.01 -8.37
C VAL A 92 -3.45 0.04 -8.15
N LEU A 93 -3.34 -1.19 -8.67
CA LEU A 93 -4.40 -2.18 -8.58
C LEU A 93 -4.21 -3.18 -7.43
N SER A 94 -2.99 -3.30 -6.93
CA SER A 94 -2.65 -4.17 -5.80
C SER A 94 -2.57 -3.38 -4.51
N LYS A 95 -3.35 -3.77 -3.52
CA LYS A 95 -3.33 -3.15 -2.17
C LYS A 95 -1.96 -3.32 -1.50
N ALA A 96 -1.36 -4.51 -1.63
CA ALA A 96 -0.04 -4.76 -1.06
C ALA A 96 1.01 -3.83 -1.69
N LYS A 97 1.02 -3.69 -3.02
CA LYS A 97 1.92 -2.77 -3.73
C LYS A 97 1.68 -1.32 -3.32
N PHE A 98 0.43 -0.90 -3.18
CA PHE A 98 0.10 0.46 -2.73
C PHE A 98 0.68 0.77 -1.34
N TRP A 99 0.56 -0.16 -0.39
CA TRP A 99 1.15 0.01 0.94
C TRP A 99 2.67 -0.05 0.94
N GLN A 100 3.28 -0.85 0.08
CA GLN A 100 4.75 -0.87 -0.10
C GLN A 100 5.26 0.49 -0.60
N MET A 101 4.56 1.09 -1.57
CA MET A 101 4.90 2.43 -2.10
C MET A 101 4.74 3.51 -1.01
N ILE A 102 3.65 3.49 -0.24
CA ILE A 102 3.45 4.39 0.91
C ILE A 102 4.57 4.19 1.94
N GLY A 103 4.99 2.96 2.16
CA GLY A 103 6.08 2.61 3.07
C GLY A 103 7.43 3.30 2.76
N ARG A 104 7.62 3.82 1.54
CA ARG A 104 8.81 4.62 1.20
C ARG A 104 8.87 5.96 1.95
N GLY A 105 7.72 6.52 2.31
CA GLY A 105 7.65 7.76 3.09
C GLY A 105 7.69 7.56 4.61
N THR A 106 7.50 6.34 5.12
CA THR A 106 7.35 6.11 6.57
C THR A 106 8.67 5.95 7.33
N ARG A 107 9.80 5.95 6.66
CA ARG A 107 11.12 5.81 7.31
C ARG A 107 11.40 7.01 8.21
N LEU A 108 11.90 6.73 9.40
CA LEU A 108 12.35 7.76 10.34
C LEU A 108 13.65 8.39 9.84
N CYS A 109 13.78 9.69 10.01
CA CYS A 109 14.99 10.43 9.67
C CYS A 109 15.21 11.52 10.72
N PRO A 110 16.11 11.29 11.69
CA PRO A 110 16.41 12.26 12.73
C PRO A 110 16.97 13.57 12.15
N GLY A 111 16.53 14.70 12.69
CA GLY A 111 17.05 16.02 12.34
C GLY A 111 16.71 16.55 10.94
N LEU A 112 15.90 15.82 10.14
CA LEU A 112 15.64 16.17 8.73
C LEU A 112 14.87 17.49 8.55
N LEU A 113 13.95 17.80 9.44
CA LEU A 113 13.08 18.97 9.35
C LEU A 113 13.67 20.12 10.21
N ASP A 114 14.72 20.74 9.69
CA ASP A 114 15.38 21.89 10.34
C ASP A 114 15.82 21.59 11.79
N GLY A 115 16.50 20.46 11.96
CA GLY A 115 16.96 19.96 13.25
C GLY A 115 15.91 19.18 14.05
N LYS A 116 14.69 19.08 13.56
CA LYS A 116 13.64 18.22 14.12
C LYS A 116 13.58 16.91 13.36
N ASP A 117 13.17 15.86 14.06
CA ASP A 117 12.96 14.54 13.45
C ASP A 117 11.82 14.59 12.44
N LYS A 118 11.92 13.74 11.42
CA LYS A 118 10.84 13.54 10.46
C LYS A 118 9.63 12.93 11.17
N ASP A 119 8.57 13.70 11.32
CA ASP A 119 7.31 13.31 11.95
C ASP A 119 6.18 13.04 10.97
N LYS A 120 6.36 13.43 9.70
CA LYS A 120 5.36 13.31 8.64
C LYS A 120 5.98 13.24 7.25
N PHE A 121 5.17 12.83 6.29
CA PHE A 121 5.42 12.93 4.86
C PHE A 121 4.10 13.21 4.13
N TYR A 122 4.18 13.71 2.91
CA TYR A 122 3.00 14.03 2.11
C TYR A 122 2.80 13.02 0.99
N ILE A 123 1.53 12.76 0.71
CA ILE A 123 1.12 11.93 -0.43
C ILE A 123 0.20 12.76 -1.32
N PHE A 124 0.55 12.83 -2.60
CA PHE A 124 -0.25 13.46 -3.65
C PHE A 124 -0.79 12.35 -4.56
N ASP A 125 -2.07 12.08 -4.46
CA ASP A 125 -2.73 11.01 -5.23
C ASP A 125 -3.61 11.61 -6.34
N PHE A 126 -3.08 11.67 -7.55
CA PHE A 126 -3.77 12.18 -8.73
C PHE A 126 -4.61 11.13 -9.46
N CYS A 127 -4.56 9.88 -9.01
CA CYS A 127 -5.24 8.75 -9.66
C CYS A 127 -6.35 8.12 -8.80
N GLY A 128 -6.69 8.73 -7.66
CA GLY A 128 -7.75 8.27 -6.77
C GLY A 128 -7.47 6.90 -6.13
N ASN A 129 -6.21 6.55 -5.87
CA ASN A 129 -5.85 5.27 -5.28
C ASN A 129 -6.39 5.11 -3.86
N PHE A 130 -6.36 6.18 -3.05
CA PHE A 130 -6.94 6.16 -1.71
C PHE A 130 -8.45 5.91 -1.75
N GLU A 131 -9.14 6.56 -2.68
CA GLU A 131 -10.57 6.39 -2.86
C GLU A 131 -10.90 4.99 -3.35
N PHE A 132 -10.17 4.49 -4.34
CA PHE A 132 -10.29 3.13 -4.85
C PHE A 132 -10.15 2.08 -3.73
N PHE A 133 -9.17 2.22 -2.84
CA PHE A 133 -8.97 1.29 -1.73
C PHE A 133 -9.89 1.56 -0.54
N ARG A 134 -10.50 2.75 -0.39
CA ARG A 134 -11.49 3.10 0.63
C ARG A 134 -12.90 2.70 0.24
N MET A 135 -13.31 2.90 -1.00
CA MET A 135 -14.64 2.51 -1.50
C MET A 135 -14.87 1.01 -1.39
N ASN A 136 -13.82 0.22 -1.37
CA ASN A 136 -13.88 -1.20 -1.04
C ASN A 136 -14.02 -1.50 0.47
N LYS A 137 -14.24 -0.51 1.35
CA LYS A 137 -14.58 -0.76 2.77
C LYS A 137 -15.99 -1.34 2.98
N GLY A 138 -16.87 -1.26 2.00
CA GLY A 138 -18.22 -1.86 2.04
C GLY A 138 -18.31 -3.25 1.38
N ARG A 139 -17.37 -3.58 0.52
CA ARG A 139 -17.04 -4.97 0.19
C ARG A 139 -15.75 -5.24 0.94
N PRO A 140 -15.61 -6.35 1.69
CA PRO A 140 -14.28 -6.77 2.07
C PRO A 140 -13.52 -6.73 0.75
N THR A 141 -12.59 -5.74 0.61
CA THR A 141 -11.52 -5.87 -0.37
C THR A 141 -11.15 -7.29 -0.21
N ALA A 142 -11.12 -8.08 -1.28
CA ALA A 142 -10.66 -9.44 -1.19
C ALA A 142 -9.27 -9.42 -0.48
N ASN A 143 -9.24 -9.11 0.80
CA ASN A 143 -8.65 -10.02 1.72
C ASN A 143 -9.20 -11.28 1.17
N MET A 144 -8.40 -12.06 0.46
CA MET A 144 -8.71 -13.44 0.30
C MET A 144 -9.09 -13.86 1.72
N ILE A 145 -10.39 -13.70 2.05
CA ILE A 145 -11.00 -14.56 3.05
C ILE A 145 -10.58 -15.86 2.45
N ALA A 146 -9.56 -16.50 3.04
CA ALA A 146 -9.06 -17.75 2.50
C ALA A 146 -10.31 -18.48 2.14
N LEU A 147 -10.39 -19.08 0.95
CA LEU A 147 -11.61 -19.76 0.45
C LEU A 147 -12.39 -20.45 1.59
N GLN A 148 -11.65 -20.94 2.58
CA GLN A 148 -12.17 -21.51 3.82
C GLN A 148 -12.94 -20.52 4.69
N GLY A 149 -12.53 -19.24 4.78
CA GLY A 149 -13.28 -18.22 5.53
C GLY A 149 -14.57 -17.82 4.82
N ALA A 150 -14.58 -17.75 3.47
CA ALA A 150 -15.79 -17.51 2.68
C ALA A 150 -16.77 -18.69 2.84
N ILE A 151 -16.27 -19.93 2.79
CA ILE A 151 -17.06 -21.15 3.02
C ILE A 151 -17.62 -21.16 4.44
N PHE A 152 -16.83 -20.79 5.45
CA PHE A 152 -17.30 -20.70 6.84
C PHE A 152 -18.43 -19.68 6.98
N HIS A 153 -18.27 -18.50 6.39
CA HIS A 153 -19.31 -17.46 6.42
C HIS A 153 -20.61 -17.89 5.74
N LEU A 154 -20.51 -18.51 4.56
CA LEU A 154 -21.67 -19.07 3.86
C LEU A 154 -22.36 -20.16 4.66
N LYS A 155 -21.62 -21.07 5.30
CA LYS A 155 -22.18 -22.11 6.18
C LYS A 155 -22.92 -21.48 7.37
N ALA A 156 -22.39 -20.41 7.97
CA ALA A 156 -23.04 -19.70 9.06
C ALA A 156 -24.35 -19.04 8.61
N GLN A 157 -24.35 -18.41 7.42
CA GLN A 157 -25.59 -17.83 6.85
C GLN A 157 -26.64 -18.89 6.54
N ILE A 158 -26.26 -20.02 5.97
CA ILE A 158 -27.18 -21.13 5.69
C ILE A 158 -27.74 -21.69 7.01
N ALA A 159 -26.87 -21.98 7.99
CA ALA A 159 -27.30 -22.50 9.29
C ALA A 159 -28.23 -21.53 10.04
N PHE A 160 -28.01 -20.22 9.89
CA PHE A 160 -28.92 -19.19 10.43
C PHE A 160 -30.27 -19.19 9.71
N LYS A 161 -30.25 -19.20 8.37
CA LYS A 161 -31.49 -19.20 7.57
C LYS A 161 -32.36 -20.45 7.81
N LEU A 162 -31.73 -21.61 8.02
CA LEU A 162 -32.40 -22.88 8.32
C LEU A 162 -33.11 -22.90 9.72
N GLN A 163 -33.03 -21.82 10.50
CA GLN A 163 -33.84 -21.68 11.73
C GLN A 163 -35.26 -21.21 11.47
N ASP A 164 -35.55 -20.71 10.28
CA ASP A 164 -36.87 -20.25 9.89
C ASP A 164 -37.86 -21.42 9.90
N LEU A 165 -39.09 -21.17 10.34
CA LEU A 165 -40.17 -22.17 10.42
C LEU A 165 -40.46 -22.85 9.08
N ALA A 166 -40.24 -22.19 7.96
CA ALA A 166 -40.40 -22.72 6.65
C ALA A 166 -39.45 -23.91 6.31
N TYR A 167 -38.34 -24.05 7.09
CA TYR A 167 -37.30 -25.05 6.81
C TYR A 167 -37.16 -26.11 7.92
N GLN A 168 -38.19 -26.34 8.71
CA GLN A 168 -38.17 -27.28 9.85
C GLN A 168 -38.52 -28.72 9.42
N THR A 169 -38.00 -29.19 8.28
CA THR A 169 -38.08 -30.61 7.91
C THR A 169 -36.97 -31.41 8.56
N THR A 170 -37.18 -32.71 8.78
CA THR A 170 -36.21 -33.62 9.42
C THR A 170 -34.83 -33.54 8.75
N ASP A 171 -34.79 -33.53 7.40
CA ASP A 171 -33.56 -33.51 6.64
C ASP A 171 -32.80 -32.16 6.75
N LEU A 172 -33.54 -31.05 6.73
CA LEU A 172 -32.95 -29.70 6.86
C LEU A 172 -32.45 -29.43 8.30
N ILE A 173 -33.13 -29.96 9.31
CA ILE A 173 -32.67 -29.92 10.69
C ILE A 173 -31.37 -30.72 10.84
N ALA A 174 -31.31 -31.95 10.28
CA ALA A 174 -30.10 -32.76 10.29
C ALA A 174 -28.95 -32.10 9.52
N PHE A 175 -29.22 -31.51 8.36
CA PHE A 175 -28.25 -30.77 7.57
C PHE A 175 -27.72 -29.54 8.33
N ARG A 176 -28.59 -28.76 8.95
CA ARG A 176 -28.17 -27.62 9.81
C ARG A 176 -27.26 -28.08 10.94
N LYS A 177 -27.56 -29.18 11.61
CA LYS A 177 -26.74 -29.74 12.67
C LYS A 177 -25.33 -30.06 12.17
N THR A 178 -25.22 -30.72 11.03
CA THR A 178 -23.93 -31.05 10.38
C THR A 178 -23.12 -29.79 10.08
N LEU A 179 -23.75 -28.72 9.57
CA LEU A 179 -23.07 -27.45 9.29
C LEU A 179 -22.52 -26.81 10.56
N VAL A 180 -23.32 -26.82 11.64
CA VAL A 180 -22.93 -26.23 12.94
C VAL A 180 -21.78 -27.02 13.55
N GLU A 181 -21.85 -28.37 13.54
CA GLU A 181 -20.80 -29.25 14.04
C GLU A 181 -19.46 -29.05 13.30
N ASP A 182 -19.50 -28.92 11.97
CA ASP A 182 -18.29 -28.63 11.17
C ASP A 182 -17.69 -27.27 11.52
N MET A 183 -18.52 -26.23 11.68
CA MET A 183 -18.06 -24.90 12.09
C MET A 183 -17.45 -24.91 13.49
N VAL A 184 -18.06 -25.57 14.46
CA VAL A 184 -17.54 -25.69 15.84
C VAL A 184 -16.22 -26.43 15.84
N ARG A 185 -16.09 -27.52 15.06
CA ARG A 185 -14.83 -28.24 14.92
C ARG A 185 -13.71 -27.33 14.41
N LYS A 186 -13.96 -26.57 13.32
CA LYS A 186 -12.97 -25.65 12.75
C LYS A 186 -12.55 -24.56 13.71
N VAL A 187 -13.47 -24.01 14.52
CA VAL A 187 -13.13 -23.03 15.55
C VAL A 187 -12.26 -23.64 16.66
N ARG A 188 -12.53 -24.90 17.05
CA ARG A 188 -11.72 -25.61 18.05
C ARG A 188 -10.31 -25.94 17.58
N GLU A 189 -10.13 -26.13 16.26
CA GLU A 189 -8.84 -26.39 15.60
C GLU A 189 -7.99 -25.13 15.42
N LEU A 190 -8.52 -23.93 15.70
CA LEU A 190 -7.75 -22.68 15.60
C LEU A 190 -6.59 -22.67 16.58
N ASN A 191 -5.42 -22.27 16.06
CA ASN A 191 -4.23 -22.10 16.90
C ASN A 191 -4.44 -20.93 17.87
N LYS A 192 -4.65 -21.26 19.15
CA LYS A 192 -4.88 -20.29 20.23
C LYS A 192 -3.65 -19.44 20.57
N GLU A 193 -2.47 -19.84 20.15
CA GLU A 193 -1.22 -19.09 20.33
C GLU A 193 -1.06 -17.98 19.28
N ASN A 194 -1.83 -18.03 18.18
CA ASN A 194 -1.82 -16.99 17.17
C ASN A 194 -2.37 -15.68 17.74
N PHE A 195 -1.61 -14.58 17.59
CA PHE A 195 -1.94 -13.27 18.12
C PHE A 195 -3.35 -12.78 17.68
N ALA A 196 -3.71 -12.96 16.39
CA ALA A 196 -5.01 -12.57 15.87
C ALA A 196 -6.16 -13.37 16.51
N VAL A 197 -5.94 -14.67 16.79
CA VAL A 197 -6.92 -15.54 17.46
C VAL A 197 -7.04 -15.14 18.93
N ARG A 198 -5.93 -14.86 19.62
CA ARG A 198 -5.93 -14.45 21.04
C ARG A 198 -6.68 -13.14 21.28
N GLN A 199 -6.63 -12.19 20.34
CA GLN A 199 -7.39 -10.93 20.48
C GLN A 199 -8.90 -11.12 20.50
N HIS A 200 -9.41 -12.16 19.81
CA HIS A 200 -10.85 -12.41 19.67
C HIS A 200 -11.39 -13.50 20.62
N LEU A 201 -10.52 -14.24 21.29
CA LEU A 201 -10.91 -15.28 22.26
C LEU A 201 -10.87 -14.81 23.71
N LYS A 202 -10.78 -13.51 23.99
CA LYS A 202 -10.75 -12.94 25.35
C LYS A 202 -12.14 -12.74 25.94
N TYR A 203 -13.09 -13.67 25.67
CA TYR A 203 -14.37 -13.73 26.37
C TYR A 203 -14.74 -15.19 26.67
#